data_404c4d479ca9a0359999442473505b2e
#
_entry.id   404c4d479ca9a0359999442473505b2e
#
_cell.length_a   1.000
_cell.length_b   1.000
_cell.length_c   1.000
_cell.angle_alpha   90.00
_cell.angle_beta   90.00
_cell.angle_gamma   90.00
#
_symmetry.space_group_name_H-M   'P 1'
#
loop_
_entity.id
_entity.type
_entity.pdbx_description
1 polymer ?
#
loop_
_entity_poly.entity_id
_entity_poly.type
_entity_poly.pdbx_seq_one_letter_code
_entity_poly.pdbx_strand_id
1 'polypeptide(L)'
;MEPQKGIFIAESAKVIERAVRAGYEPVSFLLGERWLDQMMPLFERLAVREGAGPVPVFVASMELMEQLTGFNVTRGALAAFRRPRQIPVAEFLGGVVEAAGERPVRVCVLEGIVDHTNVGAIFRSAAALNVDGILVSPTCCDPLYRRSARVSMGTVFQVPWTRIGSEARVWPHDGLAALRDAGFSCAAMALTDDSVSLDDPALQEIDRLAIFMGTEGAGLGAKTIAGCDRAVRIPMAHGVDSLNVAAASAVAFWQLCPHVSNEYHYQPGLYH
;
A
#
# COMPACT_ATOMS: atom_id res chain seq x y z
N MET A 1 -9.22 -1.44 17.74
CA MET A 1 -8.37 -1.24 18.93
C MET A 1 -6.97 -0.69 18.61
N GLU A 2 -6.26 -1.20 17.62
CA GLU A 2 -4.90 -0.74 17.27
C GLU A 2 -4.83 0.75 16.86
N PRO A 3 -5.69 1.25 15.94
CA PRO A 3 -5.67 2.66 15.54
C PRO A 3 -5.96 3.63 16.70
N GLN A 4 -6.86 3.28 17.62
CA GLN A 4 -7.21 4.11 18.79
C GLN A 4 -6.04 4.26 19.78
N LYS A 5 -5.12 3.30 19.79
CA LYS A 5 -3.89 3.33 20.60
C LYS A 5 -2.72 3.98 19.87
N GLY A 6 -2.90 4.45 18.63
CA GLY A 6 -1.82 5.03 17.83
C GLY A 6 -0.76 4.00 17.42
N ILE A 7 -1.12 2.71 17.33
CA ILE A 7 -0.19 1.63 16.96
C ILE A 7 -0.72 0.80 15.80
N PHE A 8 0.17 0.00 15.21
CA PHE A 8 -0.19 -1.12 14.33
C PHE A 8 0.70 -2.34 14.64
N ILE A 9 0.26 -3.51 14.21
CA ILE A 9 0.95 -4.78 14.46
C ILE A 9 1.53 -5.32 13.15
N ALA A 10 2.83 -5.57 13.12
CA ALA A 10 3.53 -6.31 12.08
C ALA A 10 3.71 -7.78 12.52
N GLU A 11 3.48 -8.72 11.59
CA GLU A 11 3.62 -10.16 11.80
C GLU A 11 4.67 -10.74 10.85
N SER A 12 5.55 -11.54 11.35
CA SER A 12 6.72 -12.20 10.76
C SER A 12 7.99 -11.36 10.73
N ALA A 13 9.14 -12.03 10.88
CA ALA A 13 10.46 -11.40 10.90
C ALA A 13 10.70 -10.47 9.68
N LYS A 14 10.34 -10.93 8.48
CA LYS A 14 10.51 -10.15 7.23
C LYS A 14 9.67 -8.87 7.20
N VAL A 15 8.41 -8.93 7.64
CA VAL A 15 7.51 -7.77 7.68
C VAL A 15 7.98 -6.77 8.74
N ILE A 16 8.39 -7.28 9.91
CA ILE A 16 8.95 -6.47 11.01
C ILE A 16 10.23 -5.76 10.54
N GLU A 17 11.15 -6.49 9.91
CA GLU A 17 12.38 -5.91 9.40
C GLU A 17 12.13 -4.79 8.37
N ARG A 18 11.16 -4.98 7.47
CA ARG A 18 10.77 -3.95 6.50
C ARG A 18 10.19 -2.70 7.16
N ALA A 19 9.38 -2.86 8.21
CA ALA A 19 8.86 -1.73 8.99
C ALA A 19 10.01 -0.95 9.65
N VAL A 20 10.97 -1.64 10.28
CA VAL A 20 12.15 -1.01 10.89
C VAL A 20 13.02 -0.29 9.85
N ARG A 21 13.28 -0.93 8.69
CA ARG A 21 14.04 -0.31 7.58
C ARG A 21 13.35 0.92 7.00
N ALA A 22 12.03 0.92 6.96
CA ALA A 22 11.23 2.07 6.53
C ALA A 22 11.11 3.18 7.59
N GLY A 23 11.81 3.05 8.73
CA GLY A 23 11.88 4.09 9.75
C GLY A 23 10.73 4.08 10.77
N TYR A 24 9.84 3.08 10.74
CA TYR A 24 8.80 2.98 11.76
C TYR A 24 9.39 2.69 13.13
N GLU A 25 8.85 3.36 14.16
CA GLU A 25 9.31 3.25 15.54
C GLU A 25 8.68 2.02 16.21
N PRO A 26 9.50 1.00 16.61
CA PRO A 26 8.99 -0.15 17.33
C PRO A 26 8.65 0.22 18.77
N VAL A 27 7.54 -0.30 19.28
CA VAL A 27 7.06 -0.13 20.66
C VAL A 27 7.38 -1.35 21.49
N SER A 28 7.22 -2.55 20.94
CA SER A 28 7.53 -3.82 21.60
C SER A 28 7.58 -4.96 20.61
N PHE A 29 8.25 -6.04 21.00
CA PHE A 29 8.27 -7.31 20.27
C PHE A 29 7.70 -8.43 21.13
N LEU A 30 7.02 -9.40 20.50
CA LEU A 30 6.56 -10.64 21.09
C LEU A 30 6.97 -11.80 20.19
N LEU A 31 7.77 -12.73 20.70
CA LEU A 31 8.38 -13.81 19.93
C LEU A 31 8.12 -15.17 20.57
N GLY A 32 7.99 -16.20 19.76
CA GLY A 32 8.22 -17.56 20.19
C GLY A 32 9.73 -17.83 20.32
N GLU A 33 10.13 -18.61 21.34
CA GLU A 33 11.54 -18.90 21.66
C GLU A 33 12.40 -19.25 20.45
N ARG A 34 11.89 -20.13 19.58
CA ARG A 34 12.60 -20.59 18.36
C ARG A 34 12.90 -19.48 17.33
N TRP A 35 12.30 -18.31 17.48
CA TRP A 35 12.48 -17.19 16.55
C TRP A 35 13.47 -16.14 17.08
N LEU A 36 13.93 -16.31 18.31
CA LEU A 36 14.83 -15.35 18.97
C LEU A 36 16.13 -15.17 18.18
N ASP A 37 16.79 -16.27 17.82
CA ASP A 37 18.06 -16.21 17.09
C ASP A 37 17.92 -15.52 15.72
N GLN A 38 16.80 -15.75 15.02
CA GLN A 38 16.52 -15.07 13.74
C GLN A 38 16.36 -13.57 13.90
N MET A 39 15.85 -13.11 15.05
CA MET A 39 15.58 -11.70 15.30
C MET A 39 16.76 -10.96 15.95
N MET A 40 17.75 -11.67 16.48
CA MET A 40 18.91 -11.05 17.17
C MET A 40 19.62 -10.00 16.32
N PRO A 41 19.93 -10.21 15.02
CA PRO A 41 20.58 -9.18 14.20
C PRO A 41 19.77 -7.88 14.08
N LEU A 42 18.42 -7.97 14.13
CA LEU A 42 17.55 -6.81 14.15
C LEU A 42 17.65 -6.06 15.49
N PHE A 43 17.62 -6.81 16.59
CA PHE A 43 17.71 -6.22 17.95
C PHE A 43 19.06 -5.54 18.19
N GLU A 44 20.16 -6.12 17.73
CA GLU A 44 21.50 -5.50 17.79
C GLU A 44 21.54 -4.15 17.04
N ARG A 45 20.95 -4.09 15.84
CA ARG A 45 20.84 -2.83 15.08
C ARG A 45 19.97 -1.79 15.79
N LEU A 46 18.91 -2.21 16.47
CA LEU A 46 18.05 -1.30 17.23
C LEU A 46 18.72 -0.79 18.51
N ALA A 47 19.54 -1.62 19.17
CA ALA A 47 20.25 -1.27 20.39
C ALA A 47 21.30 -0.17 20.21
N VAL A 48 21.91 -0.06 19.04
CA VAL A 48 22.92 0.98 18.72
C VAL A 48 22.31 2.26 18.13
N ARG A 49 20.99 2.35 18.07
CA ARG A 49 20.31 3.52 17.49
C ARG A 49 20.38 4.69 18.48
N GLU A 50 21.05 5.76 18.12
CA GLU A 50 21.17 6.96 18.94
C GLU A 50 19.80 7.60 19.23
N GLY A 51 19.54 7.94 20.49
CA GLY A 51 18.32 8.63 20.91
C GLY A 51 17.08 7.73 21.08
N ALA A 52 17.16 6.44 20.76
CA ALA A 52 16.08 5.49 21.01
C ALA A 52 16.24 4.83 22.37
N GLY A 53 15.18 4.86 23.19
CA GLY A 53 15.14 4.07 24.43
C GLY A 53 15.08 2.56 24.14
N PRO A 54 15.32 1.71 25.16
CA PRO A 54 15.24 0.27 25.00
C PRO A 54 13.83 -0.18 24.62
N VAL A 55 13.72 -0.99 23.55
CA VAL A 55 12.45 -1.56 23.12
C VAL A 55 12.26 -2.92 23.79
N PRO A 56 11.17 -3.14 24.56
CA PRO A 56 10.95 -4.41 25.25
C PRO A 56 10.73 -5.56 24.27
N VAL A 57 11.41 -6.69 24.54
CA VAL A 57 11.28 -7.95 23.82
C VAL A 57 10.70 -9.00 24.77
N PHE A 58 9.50 -9.46 24.46
CA PHE A 58 8.83 -10.52 25.21
C PHE A 58 9.00 -11.84 24.48
N VAL A 59 9.38 -12.89 25.22
CA VAL A 59 9.51 -14.25 24.68
C VAL A 59 8.47 -15.14 25.37
N ALA A 60 7.72 -15.91 24.60
CA ALA A 60 6.64 -16.75 25.11
C ALA A 60 6.57 -18.09 24.38
N SER A 61 5.95 -19.09 25.00
CA SER A 61 5.60 -20.32 24.31
C SER A 61 4.57 -20.07 23.21
N MET A 62 4.51 -20.91 22.20
CA MET A 62 3.53 -20.77 21.10
C MET A 62 2.09 -20.84 21.62
N GLU A 63 1.83 -21.67 22.64
CA GLU A 63 0.51 -21.79 23.29
C GLU A 63 0.08 -20.46 23.94
N LEU A 64 1.00 -19.83 24.68
CA LEU A 64 0.73 -18.53 25.30
C LEU A 64 0.55 -17.44 24.25
N MET A 65 1.33 -17.46 23.17
CA MET A 65 1.15 -16.53 22.05
C MET A 65 -0.23 -16.67 21.42
N GLU A 66 -0.71 -17.90 21.18
CA GLU A 66 -2.04 -18.16 20.62
C GLU A 66 -3.15 -17.69 21.55
N GLN A 67 -3.02 -17.92 22.86
CA GLN A 67 -3.97 -17.43 23.86
C GLN A 67 -4.04 -15.89 23.89
N LEU A 68 -2.89 -15.21 23.81
CA LEU A 68 -2.82 -13.75 23.83
C LEU A 68 -3.36 -13.11 22.56
N THR A 69 -3.14 -13.72 21.42
CA THR A 69 -3.50 -13.17 20.11
C THR A 69 -4.87 -13.59 19.62
N GLY A 70 -5.38 -14.73 20.11
CA GLY A 70 -6.62 -15.35 19.65
C GLY A 70 -6.51 -16.03 18.28
N PHE A 71 -5.29 -16.24 17.77
CA PHE A 71 -5.02 -16.94 16.52
C PHE A 71 -3.64 -17.62 16.54
N ASN A 72 -3.46 -18.63 15.70
CA ASN A 72 -2.18 -19.31 15.58
C ASN A 72 -1.15 -18.42 14.87
N VAL A 73 -0.09 -18.02 15.60
CA VAL A 73 1.02 -17.20 15.10
C VAL A 73 2.00 -18.10 14.37
N THR A 74 1.66 -18.52 13.15
CA THR A 74 2.44 -19.48 12.36
C THR A 74 3.86 -19.03 12.06
N ARG A 75 4.14 -17.73 12.06
CA ARG A 75 5.44 -17.12 11.79
C ARG A 75 6.13 -16.54 13.01
N GLY A 76 5.65 -16.85 14.19
CA GLY A 76 6.25 -16.75 15.52
C GLY A 76 6.83 -15.41 15.99
N ALA A 77 6.65 -14.33 15.22
CA ALA A 77 7.12 -13.00 15.60
C ALA A 77 6.05 -11.95 15.33
N LEU A 78 5.77 -11.13 16.33
CA LEU A 78 4.90 -9.97 16.29
C LEU A 78 5.67 -8.75 16.80
N ALA A 79 5.40 -7.59 16.25
CA ALA A 79 5.90 -6.33 16.76
C ALA A 79 4.82 -5.25 16.70
N ALA A 80 4.70 -4.47 17.77
CA ALA A 80 3.91 -3.25 17.80
C ALA A 80 4.77 -2.07 17.36
N PHE A 81 4.24 -1.25 16.48
CA PHE A 81 4.88 -0.03 15.98
C PHE A 81 3.99 1.18 16.21
N ARG A 82 4.58 2.37 16.39
CA ARG A 82 3.84 3.63 16.38
C ARG A 82 3.30 3.89 14.96
N ARG A 83 2.05 4.38 14.90
CA ARG A 83 1.50 4.86 13.64
C ARG A 83 2.16 6.19 13.27
N PRO A 84 2.55 6.36 12.01
CA PRO A 84 3.05 7.65 11.54
C PRO A 84 1.92 8.68 11.57
N ARG A 85 2.30 9.95 11.66
CA ARG A 85 1.37 11.05 11.41
C ARG A 85 0.93 11.00 9.95
N GLN A 86 -0.36 11.20 9.71
CA GLN A 86 -0.85 11.35 8.34
C GLN A 86 -0.32 12.66 7.73
N ILE A 87 0.22 12.55 6.53
CA ILE A 87 0.69 13.70 5.74
C ILE A 87 -0.51 14.27 4.99
N PRO A 88 -0.72 15.60 4.98
CA PRO A 88 -1.75 16.25 4.16
C PRO A 88 -1.57 15.89 2.67
N VAL A 89 -2.68 15.75 1.93
CA VAL A 89 -2.65 15.27 0.53
C VAL A 89 -1.79 16.16 -0.37
N ALA A 90 -1.87 17.49 -0.22
CA ALA A 90 -1.07 18.42 -1.02
C ALA A 90 0.44 18.26 -0.76
N GLU A 91 0.85 18.11 0.51
CA GLU A 91 2.24 17.85 0.90
C GLU A 91 2.70 16.48 0.37
N PHE A 92 1.87 15.46 0.48
CA PHE A 92 2.14 14.13 -0.05
C PHE A 92 2.37 14.14 -1.56
N LEU A 93 1.45 14.74 -2.33
CA LEU A 93 1.54 14.81 -3.78
C LEU A 93 2.76 15.65 -4.22
N GLY A 94 3.06 16.75 -3.53
CA GLY A 94 4.26 17.56 -3.76
C GLY A 94 5.53 16.72 -3.57
N GLY A 95 5.65 15.98 -2.47
CA GLY A 95 6.80 15.12 -2.20
C GLY A 95 6.96 13.97 -3.22
N VAL A 96 5.84 13.37 -3.66
CA VAL A 96 5.86 12.33 -4.71
C VAL A 96 6.37 12.90 -6.04
N VAL A 97 5.90 14.09 -6.44
CA VAL A 97 6.32 14.77 -7.66
C VAL A 97 7.80 15.16 -7.58
N GLU A 98 8.24 15.72 -6.46
CA GLU A 98 9.63 16.09 -6.23
C GLU A 98 10.59 14.87 -6.32
N ALA A 99 10.20 13.76 -5.68
CA ALA A 99 10.97 12.51 -5.71
C ALA A 99 11.07 11.89 -7.10
N ALA A 100 10.08 12.11 -7.95
CA ALA A 100 10.07 11.62 -9.33
C ALA A 100 11.01 12.41 -10.26
N GLY A 101 11.26 13.68 -9.97
CA GLY A 101 12.06 14.55 -10.84
C GLY A 101 11.36 14.79 -12.18
N GLU A 102 12.08 14.53 -13.28
CA GLU A 102 11.57 14.74 -14.65
C GLU A 102 10.80 13.54 -15.24
N ARG A 103 10.80 12.39 -14.53
CA ARG A 103 10.08 11.21 -15.04
C ARG A 103 8.56 11.32 -14.81
N PRO A 104 7.76 10.63 -15.63
CA PRO A 104 6.32 10.56 -15.41
C PRO A 104 5.98 10.02 -14.02
N VAL A 105 4.95 10.60 -13.39
CA VAL A 105 4.47 10.24 -12.04
C VAL A 105 3.19 9.42 -12.12
N ARG A 106 3.13 8.34 -11.37
CA ARG A 106 1.98 7.44 -11.30
C ARG A 106 1.55 7.24 -9.86
N VAL A 107 0.35 7.72 -9.52
CA VAL A 107 -0.26 7.46 -8.21
C VAL A 107 -1.49 6.59 -8.36
N CYS A 108 -1.75 5.74 -7.38
CA CYS A 108 -2.95 4.92 -7.34
C CYS A 108 -3.92 5.46 -6.29
N VAL A 109 -5.20 5.58 -6.62
CA VAL A 109 -6.26 6.00 -5.72
C VAL A 109 -7.18 4.81 -5.45
N LEU A 110 -7.28 4.39 -4.20
CA LEU A 110 -8.12 3.28 -3.76
C LEU A 110 -9.46 3.80 -3.25
N GLU A 111 -10.56 3.38 -3.87
CA GLU A 111 -11.91 3.76 -3.47
C GLU A 111 -12.70 2.57 -2.94
N GLY A 112 -13.12 2.64 -1.68
CA GLY A 112 -14.07 1.70 -1.10
C GLY A 112 -13.58 0.26 -0.94
N ILE A 113 -12.28 0.00 -1.05
CA ILE A 113 -11.73 -1.35 -0.91
C ILE A 113 -11.68 -1.74 0.55
N VAL A 114 -12.58 -2.63 0.98
CA VAL A 114 -12.74 -3.05 2.38
C VAL A 114 -12.05 -4.36 2.72
N ASP A 115 -11.64 -5.16 1.72
CA ASP A 115 -10.86 -6.37 1.96
C ASP A 115 -9.38 -6.03 2.11
N HIS A 116 -8.87 -6.28 3.31
CA HIS A 116 -7.45 -6.11 3.66
C HIS A 116 -6.51 -6.96 2.78
N THR A 117 -6.98 -8.08 2.23
CA THR A 117 -6.20 -8.92 1.32
C THR A 117 -5.95 -8.20 0.00
N ASN A 118 -6.99 -7.57 -0.55
CA ASN A 118 -6.88 -6.81 -1.79
C ASN A 118 -5.97 -5.57 -1.58
N VAL A 119 -6.18 -4.82 -0.50
CA VAL A 119 -5.29 -3.68 -0.19
C VAL A 119 -3.83 -4.13 -0.09
N GLY A 120 -3.56 -5.21 0.66
CA GLY A 120 -2.20 -5.75 0.78
C GLY A 120 -1.59 -6.19 -0.56
N ALA A 121 -2.37 -6.84 -1.42
CA ALA A 121 -1.94 -7.29 -2.74
C ALA A 121 -1.68 -6.09 -3.68
N ILE A 122 -2.52 -5.06 -3.64
CA ILE A 122 -2.32 -3.83 -4.43
C ILE A 122 -1.02 -3.13 -4.01
N PHE A 123 -0.76 -2.97 -2.71
CA PHE A 123 0.51 -2.40 -2.23
C PHE A 123 1.73 -3.21 -2.68
N ARG A 124 1.59 -4.54 -2.74
CA ARG A 124 2.67 -5.40 -3.24
C ARG A 124 2.92 -5.21 -4.73
N SER A 125 1.88 -5.12 -5.54
CA SER A 125 1.97 -4.84 -6.96
C SER A 125 2.51 -3.43 -7.22
N ALA A 126 2.04 -2.43 -6.46
CA ALA A 126 2.50 -1.05 -6.55
C ALA A 126 4.01 -0.92 -6.29
N ALA A 127 4.52 -1.57 -5.23
CA ALA A 127 5.95 -1.60 -4.93
C ALA A 127 6.78 -2.29 -6.03
N ALA A 128 6.23 -3.37 -6.62
CA ALA A 128 6.93 -4.14 -7.65
C ALA A 128 6.93 -3.44 -9.01
N LEU A 129 5.92 -2.62 -9.29
CA LEU A 129 5.66 -2.02 -10.60
C LEU A 129 5.83 -0.50 -10.61
N ASN A 130 6.61 0.01 -9.67
CA ASN A 130 7.05 1.40 -9.66
C ASN A 130 5.94 2.45 -9.59
N VAL A 131 4.90 2.19 -8.78
CA VAL A 131 3.90 3.21 -8.43
C VAL A 131 4.51 4.16 -7.40
N ASP A 132 4.43 5.47 -7.64
CA ASP A 132 5.08 6.49 -6.84
C ASP A 132 4.40 6.76 -5.51
N GLY A 133 3.09 6.53 -5.43
CA GLY A 133 2.35 6.71 -4.19
C GLY A 133 0.93 6.17 -4.26
N ILE A 134 0.33 5.93 -3.10
CA ILE A 134 -1.04 5.45 -2.99
C ILE A 134 -1.87 6.42 -2.14
N LEU A 135 -3.04 6.79 -2.65
CA LEU A 135 -4.05 7.57 -1.96
C LEU A 135 -5.21 6.66 -1.56
N VAL A 136 -5.60 6.70 -0.30
CA VAL A 136 -6.62 5.78 0.25
C VAL A 136 -7.85 6.58 0.64
N SER A 137 -8.99 6.34 -0.03
CA SER A 137 -10.25 7.04 0.28
C SER A 137 -10.75 6.77 1.70
N PRO A 138 -11.65 7.60 2.24
CA PRO A 138 -12.16 7.45 3.61
C PRO A 138 -12.87 6.11 3.86
N THR A 139 -13.42 5.50 2.82
CA THR A 139 -14.20 4.25 2.88
C THR A 139 -13.35 2.98 2.73
N CYS A 140 -12.06 3.12 2.43
CA CYS A 140 -11.15 1.99 2.37
C CYS A 140 -10.73 1.50 3.76
N CYS A 141 -10.46 0.20 3.86
CA CYS A 141 -9.85 -0.38 5.05
C CYS A 141 -8.43 0.19 5.29
N ASP A 142 -7.89 -0.10 6.45
CA ASP A 142 -6.60 0.42 6.90
C ASP A 142 -5.43 -0.37 6.29
N PRO A 143 -4.53 0.27 5.51
CA PRO A 143 -3.34 -0.39 4.97
C PRO A 143 -2.40 -0.94 6.04
N LEU A 144 -2.32 -0.32 7.22
CA LEU A 144 -1.49 -0.78 8.34
C LEU A 144 -2.15 -1.88 9.18
N TYR A 145 -3.38 -2.29 8.85
CA TYR A 145 -3.96 -3.43 9.53
C TYR A 145 -3.12 -4.68 9.29
N ARG A 146 -2.94 -5.49 10.34
CA ARG A 146 -2.05 -6.67 10.35
C ARG A 146 -2.16 -7.54 9.10
N ARG A 147 -3.40 -7.82 8.63
CA ARG A 147 -3.64 -8.65 7.45
C ARG A 147 -3.11 -8.00 6.17
N SER A 148 -3.32 -6.70 5.96
CA SER A 148 -2.78 -5.97 4.81
C SER A 148 -1.25 -5.96 4.82
N ALA A 149 -0.64 -5.63 5.97
CA ALA A 149 0.81 -5.62 6.13
C ALA A 149 1.42 -7.02 5.86
N ARG A 150 0.75 -8.09 6.29
CA ARG A 150 1.19 -9.48 6.05
C ARG A 150 1.06 -9.88 4.58
N VAL A 151 -0.08 -9.61 3.94
CA VAL A 151 -0.32 -9.96 2.53
C VAL A 151 0.61 -9.18 1.61
N SER A 152 0.83 -7.90 1.90
CA SER A 152 1.80 -7.08 1.18
C SER A 152 3.25 -7.54 1.39
N MET A 153 3.51 -8.50 2.28
CA MET A 153 4.85 -8.85 2.73
C MET A 153 5.65 -7.64 3.28
N GLY A 154 4.94 -6.61 3.78
CA GLY A 154 5.53 -5.38 4.30
C GLY A 154 5.86 -4.32 3.25
N THR A 155 5.44 -4.49 1.98
CA THR A 155 5.62 -3.43 0.97
C THR A 155 4.75 -2.21 1.24
N VAL A 156 3.71 -2.34 2.07
CA VAL A 156 2.92 -1.21 2.60
C VAL A 156 3.79 -0.17 3.34
N PHE A 157 4.98 -0.55 3.79
CA PHE A 157 5.95 0.34 4.41
C PHE A 157 6.94 0.95 3.41
N GLN A 158 6.96 0.49 2.16
CA GLN A 158 7.91 0.90 1.13
C GLN A 158 7.30 1.89 0.14
N VAL A 159 6.01 1.73 -0.18
CA VAL A 159 5.29 2.66 -1.05
C VAL A 159 4.71 3.78 -0.20
N PRO A 160 5.05 5.04 -0.48
CA PRO A 160 4.44 6.17 0.24
C PRO A 160 2.92 6.18 0.07
N TRP A 161 2.18 6.49 1.12
CA TRP A 161 0.74 6.59 1.05
C TRP A 161 0.17 7.56 2.09
N THR A 162 -1.00 8.12 1.77
CA THR A 162 -1.79 8.90 2.72
C THR A 162 -3.29 8.68 2.47
N ARG A 163 -4.13 9.10 3.41
CA ARG A 163 -5.57 9.14 3.20
C ARG A 163 -5.96 10.41 2.45
N ILE A 164 -6.83 10.26 1.47
CA ILE A 164 -7.39 11.36 0.70
C ILE A 164 -8.84 11.60 1.14
N GLY A 165 -9.12 12.82 1.61
CA GLY A 165 -10.40 13.15 2.22
C GLY A 165 -10.52 12.64 3.66
N SER A 166 -11.22 13.39 4.49
CA SER A 166 -11.47 13.05 5.91
C SER A 166 -12.78 12.30 6.09
N GLU A 167 -13.76 12.53 5.24
CA GLU A 167 -15.11 12.04 5.38
C GLU A 167 -15.68 11.50 4.07
N ALA A 168 -16.44 10.41 4.17
CA ALA A 168 -17.08 9.77 3.01
C ALA A 168 -18.06 10.71 2.26
N ARG A 169 -18.66 11.67 2.97
CA ARG A 169 -19.64 12.61 2.37
C ARG A 169 -19.06 13.59 1.38
N VAL A 170 -17.79 13.97 1.52
CA VAL A 170 -17.08 14.91 0.64
C VAL A 170 -16.34 14.22 -0.49
N TRP A 171 -16.20 12.90 -0.40
CA TRP A 171 -15.65 12.07 -1.44
C TRP A 171 -16.64 11.93 -2.63
N PRO A 172 -16.20 11.99 -3.91
CA PRO A 172 -14.81 12.12 -4.38
C PRO A 172 -14.36 13.57 -4.65
N HIS A 173 -15.23 14.55 -4.42
CA HIS A 173 -15.02 15.94 -4.83
C HIS A 173 -13.68 16.52 -4.36
N ASP A 174 -13.40 16.45 -3.06
CA ASP A 174 -12.18 17.02 -2.48
C ASP A 174 -10.91 16.28 -2.96
N GLY A 175 -11.04 14.96 -3.16
CA GLY A 175 -9.94 14.14 -3.67
C GLY A 175 -9.56 14.50 -5.11
N LEU A 176 -10.57 14.63 -5.98
CA LEU A 176 -10.36 15.01 -7.38
C LEU A 176 -9.81 16.44 -7.49
N ALA A 177 -10.32 17.37 -6.67
CA ALA A 177 -9.80 18.74 -6.63
C ALA A 177 -8.31 18.75 -6.25
N ALA A 178 -7.92 18.07 -5.17
CA ALA A 178 -6.54 18.01 -4.72
C ALA A 178 -5.58 17.41 -5.78
N LEU A 179 -6.03 16.40 -6.52
CA LEU A 179 -5.24 15.81 -7.61
C LEU A 179 -5.07 16.79 -8.78
N ARG A 180 -6.15 17.49 -9.19
CA ARG A 180 -6.07 18.48 -10.25
C ARG A 180 -5.19 19.66 -9.90
N ASP A 181 -5.29 20.16 -8.67
CA ASP A 181 -4.46 21.24 -8.14
C ASP A 181 -2.97 20.85 -8.16
N ALA A 182 -2.66 19.56 -8.00
CA ALA A 182 -1.31 19.01 -8.14
C ALA A 182 -0.93 18.66 -9.58
N GLY A 183 -1.79 18.94 -10.56
CA GLY A 183 -1.55 18.72 -12.00
C GLY A 183 -1.71 17.29 -12.48
N PHE A 184 -2.43 16.44 -11.75
CA PHE A 184 -2.72 15.07 -12.17
C PHE A 184 -3.93 14.99 -13.07
N SER A 185 -3.82 14.23 -14.16
CA SER A 185 -4.95 13.68 -14.89
C SER A 185 -5.48 12.44 -14.16
N CYS A 186 -6.80 12.28 -14.09
CA CYS A 186 -7.47 11.20 -13.37
C CYS A 186 -8.02 10.16 -14.35
N ALA A 187 -7.64 8.89 -14.19
CA ALA A 187 -8.12 7.75 -14.97
C ALA A 187 -8.91 6.79 -14.07
N ALA A 188 -10.20 6.62 -14.33
CA ALA A 188 -11.07 5.68 -13.64
C ALA A 188 -10.98 4.30 -14.28
N MET A 189 -10.49 3.28 -13.57
CA MET A 189 -10.55 1.90 -14.04
C MET A 189 -11.99 1.40 -13.97
N ALA A 190 -12.72 1.58 -15.07
CA ALA A 190 -14.14 1.28 -15.15
C ALA A 190 -14.55 0.90 -16.57
N LEU A 191 -15.57 0.04 -16.67
CA LEU A 191 -16.20 -0.33 -17.93
C LEU A 191 -17.39 0.60 -18.16
N THR A 192 -17.23 1.56 -19.09
CA THR A 192 -18.29 2.48 -19.56
C THR A 192 -18.32 2.48 -21.07
N ASP A 193 -19.40 2.99 -21.66
CA ASP A 193 -19.57 3.01 -23.13
C ASP A 193 -18.48 3.83 -23.83
N ASP A 194 -17.97 4.87 -23.18
CA ASP A 194 -16.93 5.79 -23.65
C ASP A 194 -15.53 5.46 -23.12
N SER A 195 -15.35 4.32 -22.41
CA SER A 195 -14.05 3.95 -21.87
C SER A 195 -13.03 3.66 -22.97
N VAL A 196 -11.81 4.22 -22.81
CA VAL A 196 -10.66 3.93 -23.66
C VAL A 196 -9.98 2.63 -23.24
N SER A 197 -9.25 2.02 -24.14
CA SER A 197 -8.49 0.80 -23.81
C SER A 197 -7.26 1.12 -22.97
N LEU A 198 -6.89 0.23 -22.06
CA LEU A 198 -5.72 0.39 -21.18
C LEU A 198 -4.39 0.48 -21.98
N ASP A 199 -4.33 -0.10 -23.16
CA ASP A 199 -3.18 -0.06 -24.06
C ASP A 199 -3.15 1.17 -25.00
N ASP A 200 -4.08 2.13 -24.82
CA ASP A 200 -4.05 3.39 -25.54
C ASP A 200 -2.74 4.15 -25.26
N PRO A 201 -1.90 4.42 -26.29
CA PRO A 201 -0.63 5.12 -26.10
C PRO A 201 -0.76 6.49 -25.45
N ALA A 202 -1.87 7.19 -25.64
CA ALA A 202 -2.13 8.50 -25.03
C ALA A 202 -2.15 8.47 -23.49
N LEU A 203 -2.36 7.30 -22.87
CA LEU A 203 -2.28 7.16 -21.42
C LEU A 203 -0.84 7.18 -20.91
N GLN A 204 0.10 6.67 -21.70
CA GLN A 204 1.53 6.62 -21.34
C GLN A 204 2.21 7.99 -21.48
N GLU A 205 1.69 8.86 -22.38
CA GLU A 205 2.20 10.21 -22.61
C GLU A 205 1.82 11.21 -21.51
N ILE A 206 0.94 10.82 -20.57
CA ILE A 206 0.53 11.69 -19.47
C ILE A 206 1.66 11.78 -18.43
N ASP A 207 2.14 12.97 -18.15
CA ASP A 207 3.22 13.20 -17.17
C ASP A 207 2.81 12.82 -15.75
N ARG A 208 1.61 13.19 -15.33
CA ARG A 208 1.08 12.89 -13.98
C ARG A 208 -0.27 12.23 -14.09
N LEU A 209 -0.32 10.94 -13.77
CA LEU A 209 -1.53 10.13 -13.87
C LEU A 209 -1.94 9.55 -12.52
N ALA A 210 -3.19 9.80 -12.11
CA ALA A 210 -3.83 9.18 -10.96
C ALA A 210 -4.77 8.07 -11.44
N ILE A 211 -4.47 6.82 -11.07
CA ILE A 211 -5.17 5.60 -11.47
C ILE A 211 -6.15 5.22 -10.35
N PHE A 212 -7.45 5.36 -10.60
CA PHE A 212 -8.50 5.05 -9.62
C PHE A 212 -8.90 3.58 -9.71
N MET A 213 -8.84 2.90 -8.57
CA MET A 213 -9.23 1.50 -8.41
C MET A 213 -10.41 1.40 -7.46
N GLY A 214 -11.51 0.81 -7.92
CA GLY A 214 -12.74 0.64 -7.15
C GLY A 214 -12.83 -0.69 -6.40
N THR A 215 -13.86 -0.83 -5.58
CA THR A 215 -14.13 -2.07 -4.85
C THR A 215 -14.61 -3.19 -5.78
N GLU A 216 -14.49 -4.44 -5.33
CA GLU A 216 -15.04 -5.60 -6.05
C GLU A 216 -16.58 -5.52 -6.13
N GLY A 217 -17.12 -5.91 -7.26
CA GLY A 217 -18.56 -5.92 -7.54
C GLY A 217 -19.11 -4.56 -7.94
N ALA A 218 -19.12 -3.57 -7.06
CA ALA A 218 -19.66 -2.24 -7.37
C ALA A 218 -18.71 -1.35 -8.18
N GLY A 219 -17.40 -1.64 -8.17
CA GLY A 219 -16.41 -0.82 -8.85
C GLY A 219 -16.23 0.56 -8.22
N LEU A 220 -15.95 1.55 -9.04
CA LEU A 220 -15.89 2.97 -8.68
C LEU A 220 -17.28 3.58 -8.61
N GLY A 221 -17.49 4.54 -7.72
CA GLY A 221 -18.72 5.30 -7.65
C GLY A 221 -18.97 6.12 -8.92
N ALA A 222 -20.24 6.24 -9.34
CA ALA A 222 -20.61 7.00 -10.54
C ALA A 222 -20.10 8.46 -10.53
N LYS A 223 -20.07 9.11 -9.36
CA LYS A 223 -19.52 10.47 -9.20
C LYS A 223 -18.01 10.50 -9.38
N THR A 224 -17.30 9.46 -8.99
CA THR A 224 -15.86 9.33 -9.19
C THR A 224 -15.54 9.13 -10.67
N ILE A 225 -16.25 8.23 -11.35
CA ILE A 225 -16.09 8.00 -12.79
C ILE A 225 -16.36 9.31 -13.56
N ALA A 226 -17.50 9.96 -13.30
CA ALA A 226 -17.86 11.21 -13.95
C ALA A 226 -16.91 12.38 -13.64
N GLY A 227 -16.20 12.30 -12.51
CA GLY A 227 -15.21 13.31 -12.11
C GLY A 227 -13.82 13.06 -12.65
N CYS A 228 -13.51 11.89 -13.16
CA CYS A 228 -12.23 11.57 -13.81
C CYS A 228 -12.19 12.12 -15.24
N ASP A 229 -10.97 12.34 -15.75
CA ASP A 229 -10.76 12.86 -17.11
C ASP A 229 -11.02 11.78 -18.17
N ARG A 230 -10.91 10.50 -17.79
CA ARG A 230 -11.20 9.34 -18.67
C ARG A 230 -11.60 8.12 -17.86
N ALA A 231 -12.49 7.32 -18.41
CA ALA A 231 -12.71 5.94 -18.03
C ALA A 231 -11.77 5.04 -18.85
N VAL A 232 -11.14 4.07 -18.18
CA VAL A 232 -10.16 3.15 -18.80
C VAL A 232 -10.58 1.72 -18.50
N ARG A 233 -10.68 0.90 -19.57
CA ARG A 233 -11.01 -0.53 -19.45
C ARG A 233 -9.81 -1.41 -19.78
N ILE A 234 -9.70 -2.53 -19.08
CA ILE A 234 -8.83 -3.63 -19.48
C ILE A 234 -9.57 -4.44 -20.56
N PRO A 235 -9.03 -4.59 -21.79
CA PRO A 235 -9.65 -5.47 -22.80
C PRO A 235 -9.70 -6.91 -22.28
N MET A 236 -10.88 -7.52 -22.31
CA MET A 236 -11.07 -8.88 -21.81
C MET A 236 -11.72 -9.78 -22.87
N ALA A 237 -11.44 -11.06 -22.81
CA ALA A 237 -12.00 -12.09 -23.70
C ALA A 237 -13.17 -12.84 -23.04
N HIS A 238 -13.88 -13.62 -23.83
CA HIS A 238 -14.91 -14.58 -23.40
C HIS A 238 -16.09 -13.98 -22.62
N GLY A 239 -16.38 -12.68 -22.78
CA GLY A 239 -17.49 -12.04 -22.06
C GLY A 239 -17.22 -11.82 -20.57
N VAL A 240 -15.96 -11.91 -20.14
CA VAL A 240 -15.56 -11.50 -18.78
C VAL A 240 -15.56 -9.97 -18.73
N ASP A 241 -16.23 -9.40 -17.74
CA ASP A 241 -16.40 -7.95 -17.58
C ASP A 241 -15.52 -7.34 -16.47
N SER A 242 -14.99 -8.16 -15.58
CA SER A 242 -14.16 -7.68 -14.48
C SER A 242 -13.09 -8.68 -14.04
N LEU A 243 -12.02 -8.16 -13.42
CA LEU A 243 -11.01 -8.91 -12.67
C LEU A 243 -11.11 -8.57 -11.19
N ASN A 244 -10.62 -9.46 -10.32
CA ASN A 244 -10.33 -9.09 -8.94
C ASN A 244 -9.49 -7.80 -8.94
N VAL A 245 -9.81 -6.85 -8.04
CA VAL A 245 -9.20 -5.51 -8.03
C VAL A 245 -7.68 -5.54 -7.89
N ALA A 246 -7.13 -6.50 -7.15
CA ALA A 246 -5.68 -6.63 -7.01
C ALA A 246 -5.03 -7.14 -8.32
N ALA A 247 -5.70 -8.01 -9.07
CA ALA A 247 -5.26 -8.44 -10.39
C ALA A 247 -5.36 -7.29 -11.40
N ALA A 248 -6.50 -6.59 -11.44
CA ALA A 248 -6.70 -5.42 -12.28
C ALA A 248 -5.64 -4.32 -12.03
N SER A 249 -5.31 -4.06 -10.76
CA SER A 249 -4.27 -3.10 -10.40
C SER A 249 -2.89 -3.50 -10.92
N ALA A 250 -2.53 -4.77 -10.82
CA ALA A 250 -1.24 -5.25 -11.35
C ALA A 250 -1.13 -5.09 -12.86
N VAL A 251 -2.21 -5.37 -13.61
CA VAL A 251 -2.26 -5.17 -15.06
C VAL A 251 -2.17 -3.68 -15.42
N ALA A 252 -2.93 -2.83 -14.72
CA ALA A 252 -2.90 -1.38 -14.93
C ALA A 252 -1.51 -0.78 -14.63
N PHE A 253 -0.89 -1.18 -13.52
CA PHE A 253 0.45 -0.71 -13.14
C PHE A 253 1.52 -1.18 -14.13
N TRP A 254 1.45 -2.43 -14.57
CA TRP A 254 2.37 -2.94 -15.60
C TRP A 254 2.29 -2.11 -16.89
N GLN A 255 1.09 -1.75 -17.33
CA GLN A 255 0.89 -1.02 -18.59
C GLN A 255 1.23 0.48 -18.48
N LEU A 256 0.90 1.11 -17.34
CA LEU A 256 0.92 2.57 -17.21
C LEU A 256 2.12 3.13 -16.47
N CYS A 257 2.81 2.31 -15.65
CA CYS A 257 3.96 2.78 -14.88
C CYS A 257 5.27 2.60 -15.66
N PRO A 258 6.25 3.50 -15.46
CA PRO A 258 7.56 3.35 -16.08
C PRO A 258 8.23 2.05 -15.67
N HIS A 259 8.64 1.25 -16.64
CA HIS A 259 9.39 0.02 -16.37
C HIS A 259 10.76 0.35 -15.82
N VAL A 260 11.16 -0.34 -14.75
CA VAL A 260 12.54 -0.30 -14.27
C VAL A 260 13.40 -0.98 -15.32
N SER A 261 14.42 -0.29 -15.83
CA SER A 261 15.41 -0.90 -16.73
C SER A 261 16.04 -2.12 -16.04
N ASN A 262 16.26 -3.20 -16.79
CA ASN A 262 16.64 -4.54 -16.34
C ASN A 262 18.03 -4.65 -15.70
N GLU A 263 18.44 -3.73 -14.83
CA GLU A 263 19.57 -3.90 -13.92
C GLU A 263 19.14 -4.59 -12.61
N TYR A 264 18.36 -5.67 -12.77
CA TYR A 264 18.13 -6.56 -11.65
C TYR A 264 19.42 -7.35 -11.42
N HIS A 265 20.27 -6.86 -10.53
CA HIS A 265 21.22 -7.73 -9.86
C HIS A 265 20.41 -8.63 -8.92
N TYR A 266 19.96 -9.77 -9.46
CA TYR A 266 19.45 -10.85 -8.63
C TYR A 266 20.53 -11.21 -7.62
N GLN A 267 20.32 -10.81 -6.36
CA GLN A 267 21.16 -11.26 -5.25
C GLN A 267 20.54 -12.56 -4.73
N PRO A 268 21.10 -13.73 -5.10
CA PRO A 268 20.66 -14.99 -4.54
C PRO A 268 20.93 -14.99 -3.05
N GLY A 269 19.91 -15.22 -2.22
CA GLY A 269 20.01 -15.28 -0.76
C GLY A 269 19.17 -14.31 0.04
N LEU A 270 18.57 -13.29 -0.59
CA LEU A 270 17.62 -12.39 0.11
C LEU A 270 16.19 -12.93 0.22
N TYR A 271 15.91 -14.10 -0.36
CA TYR A 271 14.56 -14.66 -0.50
C TYR A 271 14.38 -16.08 0.10
N HIS A 272 15.34 -16.56 0.89
CA HIS A 272 15.21 -17.83 1.61
C HIS A 272 14.96 -17.64 3.10
#